data_47dec621cba3aebcb2d1bee95f250232
#
_entry.id   47dec621cba3aebcb2d1bee95f250232
#
_cell.length_a   1.000
_cell.length_b   1.000
_cell.length_c   1.000
_cell.angle_alpha   90.00
_cell.angle_beta   90.00
_cell.angle_gamma   90.00
#
_symmetry.space_group_name_H-M   'P 1'
#
loop_
_entity.id
_entity.type
_entity.pdbx_description
1 polymer ?
#
loop_
_entity_poly.entity_id
_entity_poly.type
_entity_poly.pdbx_seq_one_letter_code
_entity_poly.pdbx_strand_id
1 'polypeptide(L)'
;MFDPVERSHKISQRSPERSVLTFDPDKGKAAQGQKEKSSYKKAFDSIRNPQKQSQILLKKPYQHSCKCAILFVNDVGVKSPDFDATYCRKGPKMKYAYCNGKILNGTKDMQVQEGLCILTDGGKITDIVPKEQVPAEYEAVDLAGKYIMPGLINMHVHLAGSGKPQKKQRDNEKLVRNLMGTALSRAVAYKVVSGFAKTELMSGVTTIRTVGGLGDFDTRLRDEIKAGKTGPRILAANQGISVPGGHMAGSVAVAAKNNEEALAHLAQAEKEKVDLVKLMITGGVLDAKEKGVPGELKMPPEMVKAVCYKAHEAGFIVSAHVESPQGVKVALQNGVDSIEHGAKLDDEMIALFKERGAFLCTTISPALPYALFDRSVTNASEVEQYNGNVVFEGIVECAKQALANDIPVVLGNDVGCPWITQYDFWRELYYFHKYVGVSNAFALYTATARSAEMAGIGDVTGTLEKGKDADMIVTKENPLDDLKALRHVDMVVASGRLIRNPRFKRREQVEAELDKFL
;
A
#
# COMPACT_ATOMS: atom_id res chain seq x y z
N MET A 1 61.82 9.82 34.15
CA MET A 1 62.74 8.99 34.98
C MET A 1 62.25 7.57 34.94
N PHE A 2 63.11 6.71 34.41
CA PHE A 2 63.08 5.23 34.38
C PHE A 2 62.13 4.51 33.38
N ASP A 3 62.68 4.23 32.23
CA ASP A 3 62.60 3.06 31.39
C ASP A 3 63.70 2.04 31.86
N PRO A 4 63.86 0.88 31.25
CA PRO A 4 63.08 -0.29 30.80
C PRO A 4 63.62 -1.63 31.40
N VAL A 5 63.06 -2.83 31.00
CA VAL A 5 63.84 -4.07 30.83
C VAL A 5 63.09 -5.10 29.94
N GLU A 6 63.72 -5.44 28.81
CA GLU A 6 63.50 -6.62 27.99
C GLU A 6 63.73 -7.96 28.71
N ARG A 7 63.05 -8.99 28.29
CA ARG A 7 63.64 -10.34 28.18
C ARG A 7 62.96 -11.19 27.09
N SER A 8 63.77 -11.54 26.14
CA SER A 8 63.61 -12.56 25.10
C SER A 8 63.65 -13.99 25.63
N HIS A 9 62.88 -14.91 25.05
CA HIS A 9 63.29 -16.32 24.91
C HIS A 9 62.80 -16.94 23.61
N LYS A 10 63.73 -17.39 22.79
CA LYS A 10 63.60 -18.27 21.62
C LYS A 10 63.51 -19.74 22.07
N ILE A 11 62.65 -20.54 21.42
CA ILE A 11 62.90 -21.98 21.13
C ILE A 11 61.96 -22.36 19.98
N SER A 12 62.50 -22.60 18.81
CA SER A 12 62.82 -23.81 18.06
C SER A 12 61.63 -24.57 17.43
N GLN A 13 61.65 -24.51 16.13
CA GLN A 13 61.16 -25.33 15.02
C GLN A 13 60.74 -26.79 15.29
N ARG A 14 59.57 -27.16 14.68
CA ARG A 14 59.39 -28.33 13.79
C ARG A 14 58.07 -28.28 13.07
N SER A 15 58.08 -28.29 11.74
CA SER A 15 56.96 -28.51 10.81
C SER A 15 56.70 -30.01 10.62
N PRO A 16 55.47 -30.39 10.22
CA PRO A 16 55.35 -31.25 9.06
C PRO A 16 54.40 -30.70 7.99
N GLU A 17 54.77 -30.97 6.76
CA GLU A 17 54.10 -30.72 5.51
C GLU A 17 52.63 -31.22 5.52
N ARG A 18 51.71 -30.40 5.04
CA ARG A 18 50.41 -30.85 4.51
C ARG A 18 50.16 -30.16 3.18
N SER A 19 49.90 -30.98 2.19
CA SER A 19 49.52 -30.70 0.83
C SER A 19 48.42 -29.66 0.73
N VAL A 20 48.69 -28.58 -0.02
CA VAL A 20 47.75 -27.53 -0.39
C VAL A 20 46.94 -28.02 -1.58
N LEU A 21 45.68 -28.34 -1.35
CA LEU A 21 44.65 -28.36 -2.39
C LEU A 21 44.16 -26.92 -2.56
N THR A 22 44.57 -26.29 -3.64
CA THR A 22 44.07 -24.98 -4.07
C THR A 22 42.63 -25.14 -4.54
N PHE A 23 41.69 -24.59 -3.77
CA PHE A 23 40.28 -24.42 -4.16
C PHE A 23 40.18 -23.05 -4.85
N ASP A 24 39.79 -23.04 -6.11
CA ASP A 24 39.53 -21.82 -6.88
C ASP A 24 38.10 -21.36 -6.57
N PRO A 25 37.88 -20.21 -5.85
CA PRO A 25 36.54 -19.80 -5.40
C PRO A 25 35.66 -19.16 -6.48
N ASP A 26 36.20 -18.89 -7.70
CA ASP A 26 35.48 -18.07 -8.67
C ASP A 26 34.65 -18.85 -9.69
N LYS A 27 34.80 -20.16 -9.81
CA LYS A 27 34.02 -20.95 -10.79
C LYS A 27 32.62 -21.38 -10.32
N GLY A 28 32.32 -21.32 -9.01
CA GLY A 28 31.00 -21.69 -8.46
C GLY A 28 29.95 -20.54 -8.43
N LYS A 29 30.40 -19.31 -8.28
CA LYS A 29 29.52 -18.16 -8.09
C LYS A 29 28.84 -17.64 -9.37
N ALA A 30 29.49 -17.78 -10.52
CA ALA A 30 28.92 -17.27 -11.80
C ALA A 30 27.72 -18.07 -12.32
N ALA A 31 27.65 -19.38 -12.07
CA ALA A 31 26.57 -20.24 -12.55
C ALA A 31 25.29 -20.13 -11.71
N GLN A 32 25.43 -19.85 -10.40
CA GLN A 32 24.29 -19.67 -9.49
C GLN A 32 23.62 -18.31 -9.68
N GLY A 33 24.40 -17.24 -9.83
CA GLY A 33 23.90 -15.88 -10.09
C GLY A 33 23.19 -15.73 -11.45
N GLN A 34 23.61 -16.48 -12.49
CA GLN A 34 22.92 -16.45 -13.79
C GLN A 34 21.58 -17.21 -13.77
N LYS A 35 21.45 -18.29 -12.99
CA LYS A 35 20.17 -18.99 -12.82
C LYS A 35 19.17 -18.16 -12.00
N GLU A 36 19.62 -17.46 -10.96
CA GLU A 36 18.78 -16.55 -10.17
C GLU A 36 18.32 -15.35 -11.01
N LYS A 37 19.20 -14.68 -11.75
CA LYS A 37 18.83 -13.57 -12.67
C LYS A 37 17.82 -13.99 -13.73
N SER A 38 17.87 -15.24 -14.22
CA SER A 38 16.91 -15.77 -15.18
C SER A 38 15.53 -16.05 -14.57
N SER A 39 15.44 -16.43 -13.29
CA SER A 39 14.17 -16.71 -12.63
C SER A 39 13.43 -15.42 -12.25
N TYR A 40 14.14 -14.41 -11.76
CA TYR A 40 13.55 -13.09 -11.44
C TYR A 40 12.99 -12.40 -12.67
N LYS A 41 13.74 -12.41 -13.77
CA LYS A 41 13.27 -11.80 -15.03
C LYS A 41 12.04 -12.52 -15.58
N LYS A 42 11.97 -13.86 -15.48
CA LYS A 42 10.79 -14.63 -15.90
C LYS A 42 9.58 -14.41 -15.01
N ALA A 43 9.73 -14.24 -13.70
CA ALA A 43 8.64 -13.91 -12.80
C ALA A 43 8.09 -12.50 -13.08
N PHE A 44 8.96 -11.53 -13.29
CA PHE A 44 8.58 -10.15 -13.61
C PHE A 44 7.91 -10.04 -14.99
N ASP A 45 8.43 -10.77 -16.00
CA ASP A 45 7.83 -10.81 -17.34
C ASP A 45 6.49 -11.58 -17.36
N SER A 46 6.28 -12.56 -16.44
CA SER A 46 4.99 -13.27 -16.33
C SER A 46 3.89 -12.40 -15.71
N ILE A 47 4.25 -11.48 -14.83
CA ILE A 47 3.32 -10.49 -14.25
C ILE A 47 2.91 -9.44 -15.29
N ARG A 48 3.80 -9.14 -16.26
CA ARG A 48 3.55 -8.19 -17.35
C ARG A 48 2.81 -8.76 -18.56
N ASN A 49 2.50 -10.06 -18.59
CA ASN A 49 1.85 -10.67 -19.77
C ASN A 49 0.39 -11.05 -19.49
N PRO A 50 -0.60 -10.23 -19.92
CA PRO A 50 -2.03 -10.43 -19.68
C PRO A 50 -2.59 -11.73 -20.27
N GLN A 51 -1.95 -12.28 -21.33
CA GLN A 51 -2.45 -13.49 -22.01
C GLN A 51 -2.26 -14.77 -21.19
N LYS A 52 -1.40 -14.79 -20.19
CA LYS A 52 -1.24 -15.98 -19.33
C LYS A 52 -2.21 -16.02 -18.14
N GLN A 53 -2.79 -14.88 -17.75
CA GLN A 53 -3.80 -14.85 -16.68
C GLN A 53 -5.16 -15.38 -17.13
N SER A 54 -5.48 -15.30 -18.44
CA SER A 54 -6.78 -15.74 -18.97
C SER A 54 -6.92 -17.26 -19.17
N GLN A 55 -5.84 -18.03 -19.15
CA GLN A 55 -5.91 -19.49 -19.35
C GLN A 55 -6.12 -20.31 -18.06
N ILE A 56 -5.98 -19.73 -16.88
CA ILE A 56 -6.18 -20.43 -15.60
C ILE A 56 -7.64 -20.36 -15.12
N LEU A 57 -8.48 -19.49 -15.70
CA LEU A 57 -9.84 -19.20 -15.22
C LEU A 57 -10.98 -19.92 -15.98
N LEU A 58 -10.69 -20.85 -16.90
CA LEU A 58 -11.73 -21.55 -17.65
C LEU A 58 -11.75 -23.05 -17.35
N LYS A 59 -12.21 -23.46 -16.16
CA LYS A 59 -12.81 -24.80 -15.99
C LYS A 59 -13.95 -24.80 -14.96
N LYS A 60 -15.16 -24.86 -15.55
CA LYS A 60 -16.48 -25.34 -15.06
C LYS A 60 -17.36 -24.39 -14.23
N PRO A 61 -18.61 -24.19 -14.68
CA PRO A 61 -19.65 -23.53 -13.89
C PRO A 61 -20.32 -24.53 -12.93
N TYR A 62 -20.42 -24.21 -11.66
CA TYR A 62 -21.33 -24.86 -10.73
C TYR A 62 -22.59 -24.01 -10.61
N GLN A 63 -23.67 -24.50 -11.23
CA GLN A 63 -25.03 -24.09 -10.87
C GLN A 63 -25.41 -24.81 -9.58
N HIS A 64 -25.66 -24.07 -8.50
CA HIS A 64 -26.57 -24.55 -7.46
C HIS A 64 -27.38 -23.39 -6.87
N SER A 65 -28.65 -23.67 -6.81
CA SER A 65 -29.82 -22.90 -6.41
C SER A 65 -29.70 -22.29 -5.01
N CYS A 66 -29.98 -20.99 -4.95
CA CYS A 66 -30.19 -20.26 -3.70
C CYS A 66 -31.65 -20.41 -3.27
N LYS A 67 -31.92 -21.22 -2.24
CA LYS A 67 -33.15 -21.12 -1.43
C LYS A 67 -32.77 -21.35 0.04
N CYS A 68 -33.36 -20.50 0.91
CA CYS A 68 -33.42 -20.58 2.37
C CYS A 68 -32.19 -20.09 3.15
N ALA A 69 -32.29 -18.84 3.63
CA ALA A 69 -32.08 -18.47 5.03
C ALA A 69 -32.52 -17.02 5.25
N ILE A 70 -33.84 -16.79 5.25
CA ILE A 70 -34.43 -15.63 5.93
C ILE A 70 -35.19 -16.21 7.10
N LEU A 71 -34.63 -16.12 8.29
CA LEU A 71 -35.34 -16.12 9.57
C LEU A 71 -34.34 -15.87 10.72
N PHE A 72 -34.78 -15.03 11.65
CA PHE A 72 -34.11 -14.62 12.91
C PHE A 72 -33.07 -13.49 12.83
N VAL A 73 -33.58 -12.26 12.86
CA VAL A 73 -33.18 -11.21 13.84
C VAL A 73 -34.30 -10.14 13.87
N ASN A 74 -35.36 -10.42 14.62
CA ASN A 74 -36.21 -9.38 15.22
C ASN A 74 -36.11 -9.62 16.71
N ASP A 75 -35.38 -8.76 17.40
CA ASP A 75 -35.52 -8.37 18.80
C ASP A 75 -34.17 -7.89 19.34
N VAL A 76 -33.77 -6.72 18.96
CA VAL A 76 -33.04 -5.78 19.85
C VAL A 76 -33.30 -4.38 19.28
N GLY A 77 -34.11 -3.60 19.98
CA GLY A 77 -34.50 -2.25 19.58
C GLY A 77 -33.34 -1.25 19.59
N VAL A 78 -32.62 -1.16 18.49
CA VAL A 78 -31.73 -0.04 18.17
C VAL A 78 -32.24 0.55 16.88
N LYS A 79 -32.88 1.71 16.95
CA LYS A 79 -33.24 2.51 15.78
C LYS A 79 -31.95 2.85 15.03
N SER A 80 -31.70 2.18 13.92
CA SER A 80 -30.71 2.59 12.93
C SER A 80 -31.32 3.69 12.05
N PRO A 81 -30.59 4.76 11.72
CA PRO A 81 -31.06 5.71 10.71
C PRO A 81 -31.10 5.01 9.35
N ASP A 82 -32.24 5.13 8.70
CA ASP A 82 -32.58 4.78 7.33
C ASP A 82 -31.61 3.90 6.53
N PHE A 83 -31.88 2.61 6.61
CA PHE A 83 -31.31 1.64 5.69
C PHE A 83 -32.16 1.64 4.41
N ASP A 84 -31.76 2.40 3.41
CA ASP A 84 -32.38 2.35 2.09
C ASP A 84 -32.10 0.99 1.45
N ALA A 85 -33.08 0.09 1.58
CA ALA A 85 -33.05 -1.28 1.06
C ALA A 85 -33.16 -1.35 -0.49
N THR A 86 -33.16 -0.22 -1.18
CA THR A 86 -33.29 -0.12 -2.63
C THR A 86 -31.97 -0.40 -3.39
N TYR A 87 -30.84 -0.60 -2.71
CA TYR A 87 -29.52 -0.72 -3.36
C TYR A 87 -29.05 -2.15 -3.72
N CYS A 88 -29.88 -3.19 -3.55
CA CYS A 88 -29.51 -4.58 -3.87
C CYS A 88 -30.18 -5.14 -5.13
N ARG A 89 -30.42 -4.35 -6.15
CA ARG A 89 -30.70 -4.85 -7.49
C ARG A 89 -29.52 -4.52 -8.41
N LYS A 90 -29.02 -5.49 -9.17
CA LYS A 90 -28.25 -5.19 -10.38
C LYS A 90 -29.14 -4.29 -11.24
N GLY A 91 -28.98 -2.99 -11.08
CA GLY A 91 -29.62 -2.02 -11.94
C GLY A 91 -29.19 -2.27 -13.39
N PRO A 92 -29.95 -1.83 -14.39
CA PRO A 92 -29.51 -1.87 -15.77
C PRO A 92 -28.12 -1.25 -15.84
N LYS A 93 -27.24 -1.84 -16.67
CA LYS A 93 -25.93 -1.25 -16.95
C LYS A 93 -26.18 0.15 -17.47
N MET A 94 -25.90 1.17 -16.64
CA MET A 94 -26.12 2.56 -16.99
C MET A 94 -24.97 3.01 -17.89
N LYS A 95 -25.32 3.60 -19.01
CA LYS A 95 -24.41 4.31 -19.90
C LYS A 95 -24.40 5.78 -19.49
N TYR A 96 -23.23 6.28 -19.12
CA TYR A 96 -23.06 7.70 -18.75
C TYR A 96 -22.13 8.42 -19.71
N ALA A 97 -22.46 9.68 -20.00
CA ALA A 97 -21.58 10.63 -20.68
C ALA A 97 -21.25 11.78 -19.72
N TYR A 98 -20.01 11.84 -19.24
CA TYR A 98 -19.53 12.92 -18.36
C TYR A 98 -19.05 14.08 -19.24
N CYS A 99 -19.84 15.15 -19.30
CA CYS A 99 -19.66 16.27 -20.21
C CYS A 99 -19.52 17.60 -19.47
N ASN A 100 -19.14 18.66 -20.21
CA ASN A 100 -18.97 20.02 -19.70
C ASN A 100 -17.98 20.09 -18.51
N GLY A 101 -16.95 19.29 -18.53
CA GLY A 101 -15.88 19.28 -17.53
C GLY A 101 -14.51 19.45 -18.16
N LYS A 102 -13.52 19.52 -17.29
CA LYS A 102 -12.09 19.58 -17.61
C LYS A 102 -11.46 18.26 -17.25
N ILE A 103 -10.87 17.58 -18.24
CA ILE A 103 -10.34 16.23 -18.07
C ILE A 103 -8.85 16.31 -17.74
N LEU A 104 -8.45 15.66 -16.66
CA LEU A 104 -7.06 15.36 -16.29
C LEU A 104 -6.85 13.87 -16.51
N ASN A 105 -6.15 13.49 -17.56
CA ASN A 105 -6.13 12.09 -18.03
C ASN A 105 -5.29 11.11 -17.19
N GLY A 106 -4.49 11.60 -16.23
CA GLY A 106 -3.64 10.76 -15.35
C GLY A 106 -2.24 10.47 -15.90
N THR A 107 -1.86 10.96 -17.08
CA THR A 107 -0.50 10.78 -17.63
C THR A 107 0.53 11.63 -16.89
N LYS A 108 1.83 11.33 -17.06
CA LYS A 108 2.93 12.05 -16.40
C LYS A 108 2.94 13.55 -16.74
N ASP A 109 2.63 13.87 -18.00
CA ASP A 109 2.58 15.24 -18.50
C ASP A 109 1.13 15.75 -18.54
N MET A 110 0.38 15.44 -17.50
CA MET A 110 -1.03 15.74 -17.32
C MET A 110 -1.35 17.20 -17.63
N GLN A 111 -2.21 17.40 -18.62
CA GLN A 111 -2.72 18.71 -19.01
C GLN A 111 -4.24 18.72 -18.98
N VAL A 112 -4.81 19.91 -18.79
CA VAL A 112 -6.26 20.10 -18.83
C VAL A 112 -6.77 19.94 -20.26
N GLN A 113 -7.72 19.03 -20.48
CA GLN A 113 -8.42 18.81 -21.74
C GLN A 113 -9.88 19.29 -21.61
N GLU A 114 -10.35 20.10 -22.57
CA GLU A 114 -11.70 20.65 -22.58
C GLU A 114 -12.44 20.25 -23.87
N GLY A 115 -13.77 20.40 -23.86
CA GLY A 115 -14.61 20.12 -25.04
C GLY A 115 -14.90 18.64 -25.29
N LEU A 116 -14.42 17.76 -24.41
CA LEU A 116 -14.60 16.31 -24.53
C LEU A 116 -15.57 15.78 -23.48
N CYS A 117 -16.24 14.66 -23.81
CA CYS A 117 -17.06 13.87 -22.90
C CYS A 117 -16.46 12.47 -22.74
N ILE A 118 -16.42 11.96 -21.48
CA ILE A 118 -16.02 10.58 -21.19
C ILE A 118 -17.28 9.71 -21.23
N LEU A 119 -17.29 8.71 -22.10
CA LEU A 119 -18.36 7.74 -22.23
C LEU A 119 -18.05 6.49 -21.41
N THR A 120 -19.03 6.02 -20.62
CA THR A 120 -18.88 4.80 -19.84
C THR A 120 -20.06 3.85 -20.03
N ASP A 121 -19.78 2.54 -20.16
CA ASP A 121 -20.79 1.47 -20.19
C ASP A 121 -20.29 0.27 -19.38
N GLY A 122 -21.13 -0.27 -18.53
CA GLY A 122 -20.83 -1.47 -17.74
C GLY A 122 -19.60 -1.37 -16.85
N GLY A 123 -19.21 -0.15 -16.47
CA GLY A 123 -18.06 0.11 -15.63
C GLY A 123 -16.75 0.35 -16.37
N LYS A 124 -16.77 0.39 -17.70
CA LYS A 124 -15.62 0.66 -18.56
C LYS A 124 -15.75 2.02 -19.23
N ILE A 125 -14.64 2.69 -19.47
CA ILE A 125 -14.54 3.83 -20.39
C ILE A 125 -14.64 3.27 -21.80
N THR A 126 -15.71 3.62 -22.52
CA THR A 126 -15.93 3.14 -23.88
C THR A 126 -15.33 4.04 -24.94
N ASP A 127 -15.33 5.35 -24.68
CA ASP A 127 -14.68 6.34 -25.54
C ASP A 127 -14.51 7.69 -24.83
N ILE A 128 -13.72 8.59 -25.44
CA ILE A 128 -13.59 10.00 -25.06
C ILE A 128 -13.76 10.80 -26.34
N VAL A 129 -14.87 11.53 -26.46
CA VAL A 129 -15.31 12.13 -27.72
C VAL A 129 -15.74 13.58 -27.53
N PRO A 130 -15.74 14.42 -28.60
CA PRO A 130 -16.40 15.72 -28.60
C PRO A 130 -17.89 15.58 -28.23
N LYS A 131 -18.46 16.61 -27.61
CA LYS A 131 -19.82 16.59 -27.10
C LYS A 131 -20.86 16.24 -28.18
N GLU A 132 -20.64 16.69 -29.40
CA GLU A 132 -21.52 16.49 -30.56
C GLU A 132 -21.56 15.01 -31.01
N GLN A 133 -20.58 14.21 -30.60
CA GLN A 133 -20.46 12.79 -30.94
C GLN A 133 -21.02 11.87 -29.83
N VAL A 134 -21.60 12.42 -28.76
CA VAL A 134 -22.19 11.63 -27.68
C VAL A 134 -23.47 10.94 -28.19
N PRO A 135 -23.54 9.59 -28.15
CA PRO A 135 -24.74 8.87 -28.58
C PRO A 135 -25.94 9.14 -27.66
N ALA A 136 -27.15 9.20 -28.24
CA ALA A 136 -28.37 9.58 -27.52
C ALA A 136 -28.77 8.61 -26.39
N GLU A 137 -28.27 7.37 -26.42
CA GLU A 137 -28.54 6.39 -25.37
C GLU A 137 -27.72 6.57 -24.08
N TYR A 138 -26.80 7.54 -24.04
CA TYR A 138 -26.02 7.84 -22.83
C TYR A 138 -26.75 8.87 -21.96
N GLU A 139 -26.85 8.59 -20.68
CA GLU A 139 -27.32 9.57 -19.69
C GLU A 139 -26.24 10.62 -19.45
N ALA A 140 -26.57 11.87 -19.71
CA ALA A 140 -25.64 12.97 -19.54
C ALA A 140 -25.43 13.30 -18.03
N VAL A 141 -24.15 13.32 -17.63
CA VAL A 141 -23.69 13.82 -16.34
C VAL A 141 -23.00 15.15 -16.59
N ASP A 142 -23.67 16.25 -16.28
CA ASP A 142 -23.12 17.58 -16.39
C ASP A 142 -22.11 17.85 -15.27
N LEU A 143 -20.84 18.07 -15.63
CA LEU A 143 -19.78 18.38 -14.68
C LEU A 143 -19.70 19.86 -14.31
N ALA A 144 -20.46 20.72 -15.01
CA ALA A 144 -20.56 22.16 -14.73
C ALA A 144 -19.19 22.86 -14.58
N GLY A 145 -18.24 22.57 -15.45
CA GLY A 145 -16.89 23.15 -15.46
C GLY A 145 -15.91 22.56 -14.46
N LYS A 146 -16.31 21.53 -13.71
CA LYS A 146 -15.46 20.84 -12.73
C LYS A 146 -14.40 19.95 -13.38
N TYR A 147 -13.40 19.54 -12.59
CA TYR A 147 -12.29 18.69 -13.02
C TYR A 147 -12.62 17.23 -12.76
N ILE A 148 -12.44 16.38 -13.78
CA ILE A 148 -12.55 14.92 -13.69
C ILE A 148 -11.19 14.29 -13.94
N MET A 149 -10.79 13.35 -13.07
CA MET A 149 -9.50 12.67 -13.13
C MET A 149 -9.62 11.21 -12.73
N PRO A 150 -8.59 10.37 -12.96
CA PRO A 150 -8.55 9.02 -12.41
C PRO A 150 -8.74 9.06 -10.89
N GLY A 151 -9.40 8.04 -10.35
CA GLY A 151 -9.48 7.84 -8.90
C GLY A 151 -8.11 7.58 -8.30
N LEU A 152 -7.91 8.05 -7.08
CA LEU A 152 -6.64 7.89 -6.37
C LEU A 152 -6.38 6.42 -6.00
N ILE A 153 -5.11 6.04 -5.97
CA ILE A 153 -4.61 4.71 -5.63
C ILE A 153 -3.68 4.83 -4.43
N ASN A 154 -4.12 4.32 -3.27
CA ASN A 154 -3.35 4.32 -2.03
C ASN A 154 -2.63 2.98 -1.88
N MET A 155 -1.29 3.00 -1.97
CA MET A 155 -0.46 1.80 -2.03
C MET A 155 -0.01 1.27 -0.66
N HIS A 156 -0.43 1.91 0.46
CA HIS A 156 -0.10 1.45 1.81
C HIS A 156 -1.25 1.71 2.78
N VAL A 157 -2.03 0.67 3.07
CA VAL A 157 -3.27 0.77 3.86
C VAL A 157 -3.36 -0.33 4.91
N HIS A 158 -3.73 0.06 6.15
CA HIS A 158 -4.11 -0.85 7.23
C HIS A 158 -5.57 -0.61 7.63
N LEU A 159 -6.49 -1.37 7.05
CA LEU A 159 -7.92 -1.25 7.35
C LEU A 159 -8.29 -1.63 8.80
N ALA A 160 -7.36 -2.22 9.55
CA ALA A 160 -7.54 -2.56 10.96
C ALA A 160 -7.50 -1.34 11.89
N GLY A 161 -6.84 -0.28 11.48
CA GLY A 161 -6.63 0.92 12.28
C GLY A 161 -7.66 2.02 12.03
N SER A 162 -7.96 2.81 13.07
CA SER A 162 -8.98 3.85 13.00
C SER A 162 -8.45 5.26 12.69
N GLY A 163 -7.16 5.47 12.68
CA GLY A 163 -6.52 6.78 12.57
C GLY A 163 -6.79 7.72 13.75
N LYS A 164 -7.41 7.23 14.83
CA LYS A 164 -7.67 8.08 16.00
C LYS A 164 -6.40 8.43 16.74
N PRO A 165 -6.24 9.69 17.20
CA PRO A 165 -5.20 10.05 18.15
C PRO A 165 -5.25 9.13 19.37
N GLN A 166 -4.10 8.66 19.83
CA GLN A 166 -3.98 7.80 21.00
C GLN A 166 -3.40 8.59 22.17
N LYS A 167 -4.08 8.57 23.30
CA LYS A 167 -3.60 9.20 24.53
C LYS A 167 -2.62 8.32 25.33
N LYS A 168 -2.58 7.03 25.05
CA LYS A 168 -1.70 6.01 25.68
C LYS A 168 -1.40 4.93 24.66
N GLN A 169 -0.20 4.39 24.72
CA GLN A 169 0.11 3.15 23.99
C GLN A 169 -0.87 2.05 24.40
N ARG A 170 -1.34 1.29 23.41
CA ARG A 170 -2.26 0.19 23.60
C ARG A 170 -1.53 -1.12 23.35
N ASP A 171 -1.88 -2.12 24.11
CA ASP A 171 -1.56 -3.51 23.78
C ASP A 171 -2.42 -3.96 22.59
N ASN A 172 -1.89 -3.74 21.39
CA ASN A 172 -2.59 -4.05 20.13
C ASN A 172 -2.75 -5.56 19.95
N GLU A 173 -1.81 -6.37 20.42
CA GLU A 173 -1.90 -7.82 20.36
C GLU A 173 -3.11 -8.33 21.18
N LYS A 174 -3.23 -7.87 22.42
CA LYS A 174 -4.38 -8.21 23.28
C LYS A 174 -5.69 -7.71 22.68
N LEU A 175 -5.70 -6.51 22.09
CA LEU A 175 -6.88 -5.96 21.44
C LEU A 175 -7.32 -6.84 20.27
N VAL A 176 -6.41 -7.21 19.37
CA VAL A 176 -6.69 -8.05 18.21
C VAL A 176 -7.13 -9.44 18.63
N ARG A 177 -6.45 -10.06 19.61
CA ARG A 177 -6.85 -11.35 20.18
C ARG A 177 -8.30 -11.32 20.69
N ASN A 178 -8.71 -10.26 21.37
CA ASN A 178 -10.10 -10.10 21.85
C ASN A 178 -11.09 -9.88 20.69
N LEU A 179 -10.75 -9.05 19.71
CA LEU A 179 -11.58 -8.78 18.53
C LEU A 179 -11.77 -10.04 17.67
N MET A 180 -10.74 -10.87 17.56
CA MET A 180 -10.77 -12.08 16.75
C MET A 180 -11.19 -13.34 17.52
N GLY A 181 -11.40 -13.24 18.85
CA GLY A 181 -11.61 -14.38 19.74
C GLY A 181 -12.98 -15.05 19.61
N THR A 182 -14.03 -14.34 19.19
CA THR A 182 -15.38 -14.90 19.03
C THR A 182 -15.97 -14.56 17.65
N ALA A 183 -16.95 -15.37 17.20
CA ALA A 183 -17.63 -15.10 15.93
C ALA A 183 -18.33 -13.72 15.93
N LEU A 184 -18.92 -13.32 17.06
CA LEU A 184 -19.61 -12.03 17.19
C LEU A 184 -18.62 -10.86 17.13
N SER A 185 -17.53 -10.91 17.92
CA SER A 185 -16.51 -9.84 17.88
C SER A 185 -15.84 -9.72 16.53
N ARG A 186 -15.55 -10.84 15.84
CA ARG A 186 -15.07 -10.85 14.45
C ARG A 186 -16.04 -10.19 13.47
N ALA A 187 -17.35 -10.49 13.59
CA ALA A 187 -18.37 -9.87 12.73
C ALA A 187 -18.43 -8.34 12.94
N VAL A 188 -18.32 -7.87 14.18
CA VAL A 188 -18.26 -6.44 14.50
C VAL A 188 -16.99 -5.81 13.93
N ALA A 189 -15.82 -6.42 14.15
CA ALA A 189 -14.54 -5.96 13.60
C ALA A 189 -14.58 -5.88 12.08
N TYR A 190 -15.11 -6.90 11.40
CA TYR A 190 -15.26 -6.92 9.95
C TYR A 190 -16.18 -5.81 9.43
N LYS A 191 -17.28 -5.51 10.14
CA LYS A 191 -18.16 -4.36 9.79
C LYS A 191 -17.42 -3.04 9.90
N VAL A 192 -16.56 -2.87 10.90
CA VAL A 192 -15.72 -1.66 11.07
C VAL A 192 -14.73 -1.54 9.93
N VAL A 193 -13.97 -2.59 9.62
CA VAL A 193 -13.02 -2.67 8.50
C VAL A 193 -13.69 -2.33 7.17
N SER A 194 -14.88 -2.92 6.90
CA SER A 194 -15.69 -2.58 5.73
C SER A 194 -16.10 -1.10 5.69
N GLY A 195 -16.39 -0.51 6.85
CA GLY A 195 -16.72 0.92 6.96
C GLY A 195 -15.53 1.81 6.63
N PHE A 196 -14.33 1.41 7.04
CA PHE A 196 -13.09 2.13 6.74
C PHE A 196 -12.76 2.10 5.24
N ALA A 197 -12.84 0.94 4.60
CA ALA A 197 -12.67 0.83 3.15
C ALA A 197 -13.71 1.68 2.38
N LYS A 198 -14.96 1.71 2.85
CA LYS A 198 -15.98 2.61 2.27
C LYS A 198 -15.59 4.08 2.44
N THR A 199 -14.99 4.49 3.55
CA THR A 199 -14.52 5.86 3.77
C THR A 199 -13.39 6.23 2.81
N GLU A 200 -12.43 5.32 2.55
CA GLU A 200 -11.41 5.49 1.50
C GLU A 200 -12.07 5.83 0.15
N LEU A 201 -13.03 5.00 -0.28
CA LEU A 201 -13.75 5.24 -1.53
C LEU A 201 -14.46 6.61 -1.55
N MET A 202 -15.17 6.96 -0.47
CA MET A 202 -15.90 8.22 -0.38
C MET A 202 -14.97 9.44 -0.38
N SER A 203 -13.69 9.29 -0.04
CA SER A 203 -12.69 10.35 -0.12
C SER A 203 -11.99 10.45 -1.48
N GLY A 204 -12.36 9.59 -2.44
CA GLY A 204 -11.79 9.60 -3.79
C GLY A 204 -10.71 8.54 -4.05
N VAL A 205 -10.41 7.68 -3.06
CA VAL A 205 -9.50 6.55 -3.23
C VAL A 205 -10.25 5.37 -3.81
N THR A 206 -10.10 5.11 -5.10
CA THR A 206 -10.83 4.06 -5.82
C THR A 206 -10.11 2.70 -5.80
N THR A 207 -8.82 2.69 -5.47
CA THR A 207 -8.01 1.47 -5.31
C THR A 207 -7.13 1.61 -4.08
N ILE A 208 -7.03 0.53 -3.29
CA ILE A 208 -6.14 0.42 -2.15
C ILE A 208 -5.30 -0.85 -2.23
N ARG A 209 -4.06 -0.79 -1.74
CA ARG A 209 -3.22 -1.97 -1.48
C ARG A 209 -3.09 -2.11 0.04
N THR A 210 -3.69 -3.18 0.60
CA THR A 210 -3.54 -3.46 2.03
C THR A 210 -2.23 -4.23 2.27
N VAL A 211 -1.51 -3.85 3.33
CA VAL A 211 -0.18 -4.38 3.65
C VAL A 211 -0.07 -4.82 5.11
N GLY A 212 -1.13 -5.40 5.61
CA GLY A 212 -1.28 -5.92 6.97
C GLY A 212 -2.71 -5.71 7.47
N GLY A 213 -3.41 -6.80 7.80
CA GLY A 213 -4.82 -6.81 8.14
C GLY A 213 -5.18 -7.79 9.26
N LEU A 214 -6.47 -8.00 9.49
CA LEU A 214 -7.00 -8.91 10.52
C LEU A 214 -7.46 -10.23 9.88
N GLY A 215 -6.67 -11.29 10.00
CA GLY A 215 -6.98 -12.59 9.40
C GLY A 215 -7.22 -12.45 7.90
N ASP A 216 -8.33 -13.00 7.41
CA ASP A 216 -8.74 -13.01 6.00
C ASP A 216 -9.64 -11.83 5.59
N PHE A 217 -9.73 -10.78 6.41
CA PHE A 217 -10.73 -9.71 6.20
C PHE A 217 -10.54 -8.95 4.88
N ASP A 218 -9.29 -8.72 4.47
CA ASP A 218 -9.01 -7.93 3.27
C ASP A 218 -9.38 -8.69 1.99
N THR A 219 -9.00 -9.95 1.88
CA THR A 219 -9.37 -10.80 0.74
C THR A 219 -10.88 -11.05 0.69
N ARG A 220 -11.51 -11.29 1.83
CA ARG A 220 -12.96 -11.44 1.94
C ARG A 220 -13.68 -10.16 1.49
N LEU A 221 -13.23 -8.99 1.94
CA LEU A 221 -13.82 -7.70 1.57
C LEU A 221 -13.61 -7.42 0.07
N ARG A 222 -12.41 -7.70 -0.46
CA ARG A 222 -12.11 -7.64 -1.89
C ARG A 222 -13.14 -8.43 -2.71
N ASP A 223 -13.38 -9.67 -2.32
CA ASP A 223 -14.27 -10.57 -3.05
C ASP A 223 -15.75 -10.15 -2.93
N GLU A 224 -16.18 -9.65 -1.76
CA GLU A 224 -17.51 -9.05 -1.59
C GLU A 224 -17.69 -7.79 -2.45
N ILE A 225 -16.64 -6.95 -2.61
CA ILE A 225 -16.67 -5.76 -3.48
C ILE A 225 -16.74 -6.19 -4.95
N LYS A 226 -15.96 -7.18 -5.36
CA LYS A 226 -16.08 -7.77 -6.71
C LYS A 226 -17.48 -8.34 -6.97
N ALA A 227 -18.15 -8.89 -5.94
CA ALA A 227 -19.53 -9.36 -6.00
C ALA A 227 -20.59 -8.26 -5.96
N GLY A 228 -20.19 -7.01 -5.75
CA GLY A 228 -21.09 -5.86 -5.84
C GLY A 228 -21.29 -5.05 -4.57
N LYS A 229 -20.58 -5.31 -3.48
CA LYS A 229 -20.54 -4.43 -2.31
C LYS A 229 -19.84 -3.11 -2.67
N THR A 230 -20.29 -2.01 -2.05
CA THR A 230 -19.64 -0.70 -2.25
C THR A 230 -18.31 -0.63 -1.50
N GLY A 231 -17.23 -0.38 -2.20
CA GLY A 231 -15.88 -0.22 -1.69
C GLY A 231 -14.88 0.05 -2.81
N PRO A 232 -13.63 0.40 -2.50
CA PRO A 232 -12.56 0.54 -3.48
C PRO A 232 -12.12 -0.84 -4.01
N ARG A 233 -11.44 -0.89 -5.13
CA ARG A 233 -10.65 -2.07 -5.52
C ARG A 233 -9.62 -2.34 -4.44
N ILE A 234 -9.44 -3.62 -4.06
CA ILE A 234 -8.46 -4.01 -3.04
C ILE A 234 -7.44 -4.96 -3.66
N LEU A 235 -6.16 -4.66 -3.44
CA LEU A 235 -5.05 -5.59 -3.55
C LEU A 235 -4.67 -5.99 -2.12
N ALA A 236 -4.92 -7.25 -1.76
CA ALA A 236 -4.95 -7.70 -0.38
C ALA A 236 -3.70 -8.52 -0.01
N ALA A 237 -3.01 -8.14 1.08
CA ALA A 237 -1.99 -8.96 1.71
C ALA A 237 -2.52 -9.81 2.88
N ASN A 238 -3.70 -9.46 3.46
CA ASN A 238 -4.13 -9.99 4.74
C ASN A 238 -3.08 -9.74 5.84
N GLN A 239 -2.78 -10.72 6.70
CA GLN A 239 -1.76 -10.56 7.73
C GLN A 239 -0.35 -10.56 7.13
N GLY A 240 0.48 -9.59 7.55
CA GLY A 240 1.91 -9.62 7.24
C GLY A 240 2.66 -10.71 8.03
N ILE A 241 3.94 -10.87 7.74
CA ILE A 241 4.86 -11.75 8.46
C ILE A 241 5.87 -10.89 9.22
N SER A 242 5.96 -11.08 10.52
CA SER A 242 6.90 -10.46 11.44
C SER A 242 7.62 -11.54 12.25
N VAL A 243 8.42 -11.12 13.23
CA VAL A 243 9.08 -12.00 14.19
C VAL A 243 8.60 -11.68 15.61
N PRO A 244 8.79 -12.55 16.61
CA PRO A 244 8.47 -12.22 18.00
C PRO A 244 9.17 -10.92 18.45
N GLY A 245 8.38 -9.96 18.94
CA GLY A 245 8.86 -8.63 19.32
C GLY A 245 9.22 -7.72 18.13
N GLY A 246 8.92 -8.12 16.91
CA GLY A 246 9.04 -7.30 15.71
C GLY A 246 7.83 -6.39 15.50
N HIS A 247 7.92 -5.52 14.50
CA HIS A 247 6.89 -4.54 14.16
C HIS A 247 5.54 -5.21 13.91
N MET A 248 4.48 -4.69 14.53
CA MET A 248 3.09 -5.15 14.39
C MET A 248 2.84 -6.64 14.68
N ALA A 249 3.82 -7.37 15.26
CA ALA A 249 3.69 -8.77 15.63
C ALA A 249 2.48 -9.02 16.55
N GLY A 250 1.70 -10.07 16.25
CA GLY A 250 0.49 -10.41 17.01
C GLY A 250 -0.70 -9.48 16.79
N SER A 251 -0.58 -8.46 15.92
CA SER A 251 -1.69 -7.58 15.53
C SER A 251 -2.05 -7.75 14.05
N VAL A 252 -1.54 -6.93 13.14
CA VAL A 252 -1.78 -7.05 11.70
C VAL A 252 -0.71 -7.89 10.98
N ALA A 253 0.25 -8.42 11.73
CA ALA A 253 1.24 -9.37 11.26
C ALA A 253 1.35 -10.56 12.23
N VAL A 254 1.63 -11.73 11.69
CA VAL A 254 1.92 -12.94 12.49
C VAL A 254 3.38 -12.94 12.92
N ALA A 255 3.68 -13.52 14.08
CA ALA A 255 5.03 -13.62 14.63
C ALA A 255 5.63 -15.00 14.31
N ALA A 256 6.48 -15.09 13.29
CA ALA A 256 7.19 -16.32 12.92
C ALA A 256 8.54 -16.41 13.67
N LYS A 257 8.77 -17.50 14.40
CA LYS A 257 10.00 -17.71 15.18
C LYS A 257 11.18 -18.21 14.34
N ASN A 258 10.89 -18.81 13.19
CA ASN A 258 11.87 -19.41 12.31
C ASN A 258 11.32 -19.46 10.87
N ASN A 259 12.17 -19.90 9.92
CA ASN A 259 11.81 -19.99 8.52
C ASN A 259 10.62 -20.94 8.27
N GLU A 260 10.48 -22.03 9.01
CA GLU A 260 9.41 -22.99 8.85
C GLU A 260 8.05 -22.34 9.18
N GLU A 261 7.95 -21.62 10.30
CA GLU A 261 6.75 -20.87 10.67
C GLU A 261 6.44 -19.76 9.65
N ALA A 262 7.46 -19.03 9.17
CA ALA A 262 7.28 -17.98 8.16
C ALA A 262 6.74 -18.54 6.84
N LEU A 263 7.27 -19.67 6.39
CA LEU A 263 6.80 -20.36 5.18
C LEU A 263 5.42 -21.00 5.37
N ALA A 264 5.07 -21.45 6.57
CA ALA A 264 3.72 -21.91 6.88
C ALA A 264 2.69 -20.78 6.78
N HIS A 265 3.04 -19.55 7.21
CA HIS A 265 2.20 -18.36 7.04
C HIS A 265 2.07 -17.96 5.56
N LEU A 266 3.15 -18.04 4.79
CA LEU A 266 3.08 -17.83 3.35
C LEU A 266 2.12 -18.83 2.67
N ALA A 267 2.20 -20.11 3.03
CA ALA A 267 1.30 -21.13 2.51
C ALA A 267 -0.17 -20.90 2.92
N GLN A 268 -0.42 -20.30 4.09
CA GLN A 268 -1.75 -19.86 4.50
C GLN A 268 -2.23 -18.67 3.67
N ALA A 269 -1.39 -17.66 3.44
CA ALA A 269 -1.70 -16.52 2.59
C ALA A 269 -2.05 -16.93 1.15
N GLU A 270 -1.35 -17.94 0.60
CA GLU A 270 -1.66 -18.54 -0.71
C GLU A 270 -3.07 -19.18 -0.72
N LYS A 271 -3.43 -19.95 0.32
CA LYS A 271 -4.78 -20.51 0.48
C LYS A 271 -5.86 -19.44 0.58
N GLU A 272 -5.56 -18.33 1.22
CA GLU A 272 -6.43 -17.15 1.34
C GLU A 272 -6.49 -16.33 0.04
N LYS A 273 -5.67 -16.67 -0.97
CA LYS A 273 -5.62 -16.02 -2.27
C LYS A 273 -5.29 -14.53 -2.16
N VAL A 274 -4.28 -14.20 -1.37
CA VAL A 274 -3.76 -12.83 -1.31
C VAL A 274 -3.22 -12.38 -2.67
N ASP A 275 -3.10 -11.07 -2.86
CA ASP A 275 -2.56 -10.49 -4.10
C ASP A 275 -1.05 -10.20 -3.98
N LEU A 276 -0.53 -10.11 -2.74
CA LEU A 276 0.88 -9.87 -2.42
C LEU A 276 1.23 -10.39 -1.01
N VAL A 277 2.52 -10.46 -0.70
CA VAL A 277 3.04 -10.81 0.62
C VAL A 277 3.65 -9.58 1.29
N LYS A 278 3.41 -9.39 2.59
CA LYS A 278 4.00 -8.30 3.39
C LYS A 278 4.93 -8.85 4.47
N LEU A 279 6.15 -8.30 4.52
CA LEU A 279 7.14 -8.54 5.59
C LEU A 279 7.28 -7.31 6.48
N MET A 280 7.55 -7.53 7.77
CA MET A 280 7.97 -6.51 8.73
C MET A 280 9.44 -6.76 9.07
N ILE A 281 10.36 -6.13 8.31
CA ILE A 281 11.80 -6.43 8.40
C ILE A 281 12.44 -5.67 9.54
N THR A 282 12.05 -4.40 9.73
CA THR A 282 12.57 -3.56 10.82
C THR A 282 11.50 -3.27 11.86
N GLY A 283 11.91 -2.73 13.00
CA GLY A 283 11.03 -1.97 13.89
C GLY A 283 10.63 -0.64 13.26
N GLY A 284 9.73 0.11 13.92
CA GLY A 284 9.34 1.47 13.57
C GLY A 284 9.62 2.46 14.70
N VAL A 285 9.18 3.71 14.51
CA VAL A 285 9.34 4.81 15.50
C VAL A 285 8.90 4.40 16.90
N LEU A 286 7.74 3.72 17.02
CA LEU A 286 7.15 3.32 18.29
C LEU A 286 7.75 2.06 18.91
N ASP A 287 8.55 1.30 18.14
CA ASP A 287 9.21 0.08 18.61
C ASP A 287 10.60 0.36 19.19
N ALA A 288 11.17 1.54 18.90
CA ALA A 288 12.52 1.91 19.27
C ALA A 288 12.61 2.31 20.77
N LYS A 289 13.60 1.75 21.46
CA LYS A 289 13.87 2.03 22.88
C LYS A 289 14.91 3.12 23.08
N GLU A 290 15.73 3.38 22.08
CA GLU A 290 16.87 4.30 22.13
C GLU A 290 16.77 5.37 21.05
N LYS A 291 17.35 6.55 21.29
CA LYS A 291 17.44 7.62 20.30
C LYS A 291 18.38 7.24 19.17
N GLY A 292 18.01 7.57 17.94
CA GLY A 292 18.84 7.39 16.74
C GLY A 292 18.82 6.00 16.14
N VAL A 293 18.03 5.08 16.68
CA VAL A 293 17.86 3.70 16.18
C VAL A 293 16.39 3.35 15.90
N PRO A 294 15.62 4.19 15.20
CA PRO A 294 14.35 3.74 14.64
C PRO A 294 14.67 2.68 13.58
N GLY A 295 13.81 1.75 13.35
CA GLY A 295 14.03 0.77 12.29
C GLY A 295 15.15 -0.24 12.56
N GLU A 296 15.34 -0.64 13.82
CA GLU A 296 16.22 -1.76 14.17
C GLU A 296 15.84 -3.01 13.37
N LEU A 297 16.86 -3.68 12.77
CA LEU A 297 16.64 -4.93 12.02
C LEU A 297 16.08 -6.01 12.97
N LYS A 298 14.88 -6.49 12.70
CA LYS A 298 14.18 -7.51 13.50
C LYS A 298 14.12 -8.87 12.82
N MET A 299 13.79 -8.88 11.52
CA MET A 299 13.70 -10.13 10.77
C MET A 299 15.07 -10.54 10.25
N PRO A 300 15.56 -11.77 10.53
CA PRO A 300 16.83 -12.26 10.02
C PRO A 300 16.88 -12.26 8.48
N PRO A 301 18.02 -11.88 7.86
CA PRO A 301 18.16 -11.84 6.40
C PRO A 301 17.83 -13.16 5.71
N GLU A 302 18.18 -14.29 6.32
CA GLU A 302 17.87 -15.63 5.81
C GLU A 302 16.37 -15.93 5.80
N MET A 303 15.59 -15.37 6.73
CA MET A 303 14.14 -15.50 6.73
C MET A 303 13.53 -14.64 5.61
N VAL A 304 14.00 -13.39 5.44
CA VAL A 304 13.58 -12.53 4.32
C VAL A 304 13.82 -13.25 3.00
N LYS A 305 15.04 -13.79 2.79
CA LYS A 305 15.40 -14.54 1.59
C LYS A 305 14.50 -15.76 1.35
N ALA A 306 14.25 -16.55 2.39
CA ALA A 306 13.42 -17.76 2.28
C ALA A 306 11.98 -17.43 1.88
N VAL A 307 11.39 -16.39 2.49
CA VAL A 307 10.01 -15.96 2.18
C VAL A 307 9.95 -15.34 0.78
N CYS A 308 10.86 -14.43 0.42
CA CYS A 308 10.87 -13.83 -0.92
C CYS A 308 11.02 -14.89 -2.01
N TYR A 309 11.94 -15.83 -1.85
CA TYR A 309 12.15 -16.92 -2.82
C TYR A 309 10.86 -17.73 -3.04
N LYS A 310 10.20 -18.16 -1.94
CA LYS A 310 8.98 -18.95 -2.03
C LYS A 310 7.77 -18.14 -2.51
N ALA A 311 7.66 -16.87 -2.14
CA ALA A 311 6.61 -15.98 -2.63
C ALA A 311 6.72 -15.79 -4.15
N HIS A 312 7.94 -15.58 -4.66
CA HIS A 312 8.17 -15.47 -6.12
C HIS A 312 7.90 -16.78 -6.87
N GLU A 313 8.22 -17.95 -6.29
CA GLU A 313 7.82 -19.24 -6.88
C GLU A 313 6.31 -19.38 -7.01
N ALA A 314 5.54 -18.83 -6.06
CA ALA A 314 4.08 -18.80 -6.07
C ALA A 314 3.49 -17.64 -6.91
N GLY A 315 4.33 -16.75 -7.46
CA GLY A 315 3.93 -15.63 -8.31
C GLY A 315 3.51 -14.36 -7.56
N PHE A 316 3.83 -14.26 -6.27
CA PHE A 316 3.57 -13.07 -5.46
C PHE A 316 4.73 -12.07 -5.54
N ILE A 317 4.41 -10.77 -5.50
CA ILE A 317 5.36 -9.72 -5.13
C ILE A 317 5.46 -9.63 -3.61
N VAL A 318 6.62 -9.19 -3.11
CA VAL A 318 6.89 -9.03 -1.68
C VAL A 318 7.10 -7.56 -1.35
N SER A 319 6.31 -7.04 -0.43
CA SER A 319 6.39 -5.69 0.12
C SER A 319 6.98 -5.77 1.54
N ALA A 320 7.81 -4.81 1.93
CA ALA A 320 8.44 -4.83 3.24
C ALA A 320 8.41 -3.47 3.96
N HIS A 321 7.98 -3.46 5.22
CA HIS A 321 8.17 -2.33 6.15
C HIS A 321 9.66 -2.20 6.48
N VAL A 322 10.23 -1.04 6.20
CA VAL A 322 11.66 -0.75 6.37
C VAL A 322 11.86 0.72 6.71
N GLU A 323 12.41 1.02 7.89
CA GLU A 323 12.67 2.38 8.38
C GLU A 323 14.14 2.63 8.75
N SER A 324 15.08 1.86 8.18
CA SER A 324 16.52 2.11 8.34
C SER A 324 17.31 1.75 7.09
N PRO A 325 18.50 2.38 6.87
CA PRO A 325 19.37 2.04 5.73
C PRO A 325 19.77 0.56 5.72
N GLN A 326 20.10 -0.01 6.89
CA GLN A 326 20.42 -1.44 7.01
C GLN A 326 19.24 -2.32 6.57
N GLY A 327 18.01 -1.95 6.98
CA GLY A 327 16.80 -2.67 6.59
C GLY A 327 16.57 -2.61 5.09
N VAL A 328 16.71 -1.43 4.45
CA VAL A 328 16.60 -1.27 2.98
C VAL A 328 17.58 -2.19 2.26
N LYS A 329 18.85 -2.20 2.70
CA LYS A 329 19.88 -3.05 2.13
C LYS A 329 19.53 -4.53 2.26
N VAL A 330 19.17 -4.99 3.45
CA VAL A 330 18.76 -6.39 3.69
C VAL A 330 17.54 -6.76 2.84
N ALA A 331 16.53 -5.90 2.76
CA ALA A 331 15.34 -6.14 1.96
C ALA A 331 15.69 -6.35 0.48
N LEU A 332 16.44 -5.42 -0.11
CA LEU A 332 16.82 -5.46 -1.53
C LEU A 332 17.74 -6.63 -1.84
N GLN A 333 18.74 -6.92 -1.00
CA GLN A 333 19.65 -8.06 -1.19
C GLN A 333 18.93 -9.40 -1.16
N ASN A 334 17.79 -9.50 -0.46
CA ASN A 334 17.06 -10.73 -0.25
C ASN A 334 15.77 -10.87 -1.06
N GLY A 335 15.49 -9.94 -2.00
CA GLY A 335 14.47 -10.15 -3.02
C GLY A 335 13.16 -9.39 -2.80
N VAL A 336 13.10 -8.40 -1.90
CA VAL A 336 11.91 -7.55 -1.75
C VAL A 336 11.69 -6.70 -3.00
N ASP A 337 10.43 -6.60 -3.45
CA ASP A 337 10.02 -5.88 -4.65
C ASP A 337 9.52 -4.47 -4.35
N SER A 338 8.93 -4.24 -3.16
CA SER A 338 8.39 -2.95 -2.72
C SER A 338 8.92 -2.58 -1.36
N ILE A 339 9.72 -1.52 -1.30
CA ILE A 339 10.20 -0.93 -0.04
C ILE A 339 9.15 0.07 0.44
N GLU A 340 8.57 -0.19 1.62
CA GLU A 340 7.62 0.71 2.25
C GLU A 340 8.36 1.64 3.20
N HIS A 341 7.95 2.91 3.27
CA HIS A 341 8.59 4.01 4.02
C HIS A 341 9.96 4.36 3.41
N GLY A 342 10.95 3.52 3.63
CA GLY A 342 12.31 3.72 3.16
C GLY A 342 13.16 4.51 4.18
N ALA A 343 14.43 4.66 3.85
CA ALA A 343 15.41 5.44 4.61
C ALA A 343 16.47 5.97 3.64
N LYS A 344 17.33 6.90 4.10
CA LYS A 344 18.40 7.46 3.28
C LYS A 344 19.19 6.36 2.57
N LEU A 345 19.34 6.51 1.25
CA LEU A 345 20.02 5.55 0.38
C LEU A 345 21.53 5.87 0.25
N ASP A 346 22.33 4.83 0.06
CA ASP A 346 23.69 4.91 -0.47
C ASP A 346 23.75 4.39 -1.92
N ASP A 347 24.90 4.49 -2.56
CA ASP A 347 25.11 4.07 -3.96
C ASP A 347 24.84 2.57 -4.16
N GLU A 348 25.16 1.73 -3.16
CA GLU A 348 24.89 0.29 -3.21
C GLU A 348 23.39 0.00 -3.19
N MET A 349 22.62 0.66 -2.32
CA MET A 349 21.17 0.52 -2.27
C MET A 349 20.51 1.01 -3.56
N ILE A 350 20.96 2.13 -4.13
CA ILE A 350 20.49 2.64 -5.42
C ILE A 350 20.74 1.61 -6.54
N ALA A 351 21.94 1.00 -6.56
CA ALA A 351 22.27 -0.05 -7.53
C ALA A 351 21.37 -1.29 -7.36
N LEU A 352 21.13 -1.70 -6.11
CA LEU A 352 20.24 -2.82 -5.78
C LEU A 352 18.78 -2.57 -6.20
N PHE A 353 18.23 -1.38 -5.98
CA PHE A 353 16.90 -1.01 -6.48
C PHE A 353 16.80 -1.20 -8.00
N LYS A 354 17.80 -0.70 -8.75
CA LYS A 354 17.83 -0.78 -10.21
C LYS A 354 18.03 -2.23 -10.70
N GLU A 355 18.90 -2.98 -10.07
CA GLU A 355 19.16 -4.39 -10.42
C GLU A 355 17.91 -5.26 -10.20
N ARG A 356 17.18 -5.02 -9.13
CA ARG A 356 15.96 -5.74 -8.78
C ARG A 356 14.74 -5.28 -9.58
N GLY A 357 14.73 -4.05 -10.07
CA GLY A 357 13.52 -3.40 -10.56
C GLY A 357 12.51 -3.15 -9.44
N ALA A 358 12.99 -3.01 -8.20
CA ALA A 358 12.18 -2.73 -7.05
C ALA A 358 11.68 -1.27 -7.07
N PHE A 359 10.63 -0.97 -6.31
CA PHE A 359 10.06 0.36 -6.18
C PHE A 359 9.92 0.81 -4.73
N LEU A 360 9.85 2.12 -4.55
CA LEU A 360 9.60 2.75 -3.26
C LEU A 360 8.11 3.11 -3.13
N CYS A 361 7.48 2.68 -2.04
CA CYS A 361 6.20 3.22 -1.59
C CYS A 361 6.47 4.19 -0.43
N THR A 362 6.60 5.48 -0.73
CA THR A 362 6.84 6.49 0.30
C THR A 362 5.56 6.77 1.08
N THR A 363 5.71 7.08 2.37
CA THR A 363 4.62 7.31 3.31
C THR A 363 5.04 8.39 4.31
N ILE A 364 4.94 9.64 3.93
CA ILE A 364 5.37 10.78 4.77
C ILE A 364 4.42 10.98 5.95
N SER A 365 3.12 10.69 5.72
CA SER A 365 2.04 10.93 6.67
C SER A 365 2.23 10.32 8.06
N PRO A 366 2.62 9.04 8.25
CA PRO A 366 2.72 8.44 9.59
C PRO A 366 3.86 8.99 10.43
N ALA A 367 4.96 9.42 9.81
CA ALA A 367 6.11 9.99 10.51
C ALA A 367 5.89 11.46 10.93
N LEU A 368 5.11 12.22 10.15
CA LEU A 368 4.90 13.66 10.35
C LEU A 368 4.40 14.02 11.77
N PRO A 369 3.39 13.36 12.38
CA PRO A 369 2.93 13.68 13.72
C PRO A 369 4.01 13.49 14.79
N TYR A 370 4.83 12.45 14.67
CA TYR A 370 5.92 12.18 15.62
C TYR A 370 7.12 13.09 15.41
N ALA A 371 7.33 13.58 14.20
CA ALA A 371 8.40 14.52 13.89
C ALA A 371 8.05 15.97 14.24
N LEU A 372 6.87 16.45 13.80
CA LEU A 372 6.58 17.88 13.71
C LEU A 372 5.51 18.39 14.69
N PHE A 373 4.71 17.52 15.33
CA PHE A 373 3.75 17.97 16.32
C PHE A 373 4.43 18.28 17.64
N ASP A 374 3.82 19.16 18.42
CA ASP A 374 4.19 19.29 19.84
C ASP A 374 3.93 17.97 20.58
N ARG A 375 4.86 17.57 21.43
CA ARG A 375 4.76 16.30 22.19
C ARG A 375 3.52 16.21 23.07
N SER A 376 2.99 17.33 23.54
CA SER A 376 1.74 17.37 24.30
C SER A 376 0.53 16.93 23.49
N VAL A 377 0.59 17.01 22.15
CA VAL A 377 -0.47 16.59 21.22
C VAL A 377 -0.41 15.09 20.96
N THR A 378 0.79 14.56 20.71
CA THR A 378 0.99 13.13 20.40
C THR A 378 1.13 12.27 21.64
N ASN A 379 1.51 12.86 22.78
CA ASN A 379 2.02 12.20 23.99
C ASN A 379 3.26 11.32 23.71
N ALA A 380 4.01 11.66 22.67
CA ALA A 380 5.25 10.98 22.34
C ALA A 380 6.32 11.22 23.43
N SER A 381 7.08 10.19 23.73
CA SER A 381 8.30 10.33 24.52
C SER A 381 9.35 11.14 23.77
N GLU A 382 10.40 11.57 24.45
CA GLU A 382 11.53 12.25 23.80
C GLU A 382 12.24 11.33 22.79
N VAL A 383 12.30 10.04 23.07
CA VAL A 383 12.86 9.01 22.17
C VAL A 383 11.99 8.89 20.91
N GLU A 384 10.68 8.76 21.07
CA GLU A 384 9.75 8.64 19.94
C GLU A 384 9.75 9.89 19.05
N GLN A 385 9.82 11.10 19.62
CA GLN A 385 9.91 12.31 18.82
C GLN A 385 11.25 12.42 18.08
N TYR A 386 12.37 12.12 18.75
CA TYR A 386 13.67 12.13 18.11
C TYR A 386 13.71 11.13 16.94
N ASN A 387 13.25 9.91 17.17
CA ASN A 387 13.20 8.87 16.14
C ASN A 387 12.17 9.18 15.05
N GLY A 388 11.06 9.84 15.39
CA GLY A 388 10.11 10.38 14.43
C GLY A 388 10.76 11.36 13.44
N ASN A 389 11.61 12.26 13.92
CA ASN A 389 12.38 13.15 13.05
C ASN A 389 13.35 12.37 12.14
N VAL A 390 14.10 11.40 12.69
CA VAL A 390 15.02 10.57 11.88
C VAL A 390 14.29 9.83 10.77
N VAL A 391 13.13 9.23 11.08
CA VAL A 391 12.33 8.51 10.09
C VAL A 391 11.71 9.46 9.06
N PHE A 392 11.15 10.59 9.51
CA PHE A 392 10.58 11.60 8.60
C PHE A 392 11.60 12.13 7.61
N GLU A 393 12.78 12.54 8.07
CA GLU A 393 13.87 12.99 7.21
C GLU A 393 14.36 11.86 6.30
N GLY A 394 14.47 10.64 6.84
CA GLY A 394 14.88 9.46 6.09
C GLY A 394 13.93 9.11 4.94
N ILE A 395 12.62 9.16 5.16
CA ILE A 395 11.58 8.92 4.14
C ILE A 395 11.64 9.98 3.04
N VAL A 396 11.71 11.27 3.43
CA VAL A 396 11.77 12.39 2.47
C VAL A 396 13.04 12.30 1.62
N GLU A 397 14.18 12.03 2.24
CA GLU A 397 15.46 11.92 1.52
C GLU A 397 15.48 10.68 0.62
N CYS A 398 14.96 9.54 1.09
CA CYS A 398 14.80 8.34 0.27
C CYS A 398 13.99 8.61 -1.01
N ALA A 399 12.86 9.31 -0.87
CA ALA A 399 12.03 9.66 -2.02
C ALA A 399 12.76 10.58 -3.02
N LYS A 400 13.50 11.59 -2.53
CA LYS A 400 14.33 12.47 -3.37
C LYS A 400 15.40 11.69 -4.12
N GLN A 401 16.15 10.85 -3.40
CA GLN A 401 17.22 10.02 -4.00
C GLN A 401 16.66 9.00 -4.99
N ALA A 402 15.53 8.37 -4.68
CA ALA A 402 14.86 7.46 -5.59
C ALA A 402 14.47 8.15 -6.91
N LEU A 403 13.83 9.33 -6.83
CA LEU A 403 13.45 10.10 -8.02
C LEU A 403 14.65 10.57 -8.83
N ALA A 404 15.72 11.04 -8.17
CA ALA A 404 16.96 11.49 -8.83
C ALA A 404 17.69 10.35 -9.55
N ASN A 405 17.38 9.09 -9.22
CA ASN A 405 17.99 7.90 -9.78
C ASN A 405 17.04 7.04 -10.62
N ASP A 406 15.88 7.58 -11.06
CA ASP A 406 14.88 6.88 -11.86
C ASP A 406 14.31 5.61 -11.20
N ILE A 407 14.40 5.49 -9.88
CA ILE A 407 13.73 4.44 -9.12
C ILE A 407 12.24 4.79 -9.05
N PRO A 408 11.33 3.87 -9.41
CA PRO A 408 9.90 4.14 -9.35
C PRO A 408 9.44 4.45 -7.92
N VAL A 409 8.69 5.56 -7.76
CA VAL A 409 8.06 5.94 -6.48
C VAL A 409 6.55 5.90 -6.63
N VAL A 410 5.87 5.34 -5.66
CA VAL A 410 4.41 5.36 -5.49
C VAL A 410 4.06 5.92 -4.11
N LEU A 411 2.79 6.29 -3.91
CA LEU A 411 2.32 6.89 -2.66
C LEU A 411 1.43 5.93 -1.86
N GLY A 412 1.67 5.89 -0.55
CA GLY A 412 0.79 5.33 0.45
C GLY A 412 0.78 6.24 1.67
N ASN A 413 -0.29 6.28 2.45
CA ASN A 413 -0.32 7.14 3.63
C ASN A 413 -0.30 6.37 4.95
N ASP A 414 -0.15 5.05 4.91
CA ASP A 414 -0.13 4.20 6.10
C ASP A 414 -1.37 4.42 6.99
N VAL A 415 -2.54 4.52 6.34
CA VAL A 415 -3.80 4.76 7.02
C VAL A 415 -4.07 3.68 8.07
N GLY A 416 -4.57 4.12 9.20
CA GLY A 416 -4.79 3.26 10.38
C GLY A 416 -3.85 3.57 11.52
N CYS A 417 -2.66 4.12 11.26
CA CYS A 417 -1.78 4.71 12.25
C CYS A 417 -2.44 5.90 12.95
N PRO A 418 -2.05 6.23 14.20
CA PRO A 418 -2.56 7.40 14.89
C PRO A 418 -2.40 8.67 14.04
N TRP A 419 -3.45 9.49 13.98
CA TRP A 419 -3.54 10.72 13.18
C TRP A 419 -3.78 10.51 11.67
N ILE A 420 -3.64 9.29 11.14
CA ILE A 420 -3.79 9.01 9.70
C ILE A 420 -5.13 8.34 9.44
N THR A 421 -6.10 9.12 8.97
CA THR A 421 -7.48 8.66 8.77
C THR A 421 -7.74 8.22 7.33
N GLN A 422 -8.83 7.46 7.14
CA GLN A 422 -9.22 6.87 5.86
C GLN A 422 -9.64 7.90 4.78
N TYR A 423 -9.62 9.17 5.09
CA TYR A 423 -9.99 10.23 4.15
C TYR A 423 -8.85 11.25 3.92
N ASP A 424 -7.66 10.97 4.43
CA ASP A 424 -6.54 11.93 4.42
C ASP A 424 -5.48 11.61 3.36
N PHE A 425 -5.70 10.67 2.44
CA PHE A 425 -4.69 10.31 1.43
C PHE A 425 -4.28 11.52 0.55
N TRP A 426 -5.17 12.48 0.31
CA TRP A 426 -4.82 13.72 -0.39
C TRP A 426 -3.70 14.51 0.30
N ARG A 427 -3.55 14.38 1.63
CA ARG A 427 -2.45 15.04 2.38
C ARG A 427 -1.10 14.40 2.04
N GLU A 428 -1.05 13.10 1.77
CA GLU A 428 0.18 12.44 1.33
C GLU A 428 0.68 13.04 0.01
N LEU A 429 -0.21 13.30 -0.96
CA LEU A 429 0.14 13.98 -2.20
C LEU A 429 0.66 15.41 -1.92
N TYR A 430 0.00 16.12 -1.01
CA TYR A 430 0.42 17.46 -0.61
C TYR A 430 1.78 17.45 0.09
N TYR A 431 2.04 16.50 0.99
CA TYR A 431 3.33 16.35 1.67
C TYR A 431 4.43 15.92 0.71
N PHE A 432 4.13 15.07 -0.25
CA PHE A 432 5.06 14.68 -1.30
C PHE A 432 5.46 15.89 -2.16
N HIS A 433 4.50 16.75 -2.55
CA HIS A 433 4.79 18.03 -3.18
C HIS A 433 5.66 18.94 -2.28
N LYS A 434 5.22 19.16 -1.03
CA LYS A 434 5.82 20.12 -0.13
C LYS A 434 7.24 19.77 0.33
N TYR A 435 7.47 18.50 0.72
CA TYR A 435 8.73 18.07 1.33
C TYR A 435 9.71 17.43 0.37
N VAL A 436 9.22 16.74 -0.66
CA VAL A 436 10.08 16.14 -1.69
C VAL A 436 10.36 17.13 -2.83
N GLY A 437 9.44 18.07 -3.11
CA GLY A 437 9.65 19.15 -4.08
C GLY A 437 9.16 18.79 -5.49
N VAL A 438 8.27 17.84 -5.64
CA VAL A 438 7.68 17.49 -6.94
C VAL A 438 6.56 18.44 -7.33
N SER A 439 6.21 18.52 -8.64
CA SER A 439 5.04 19.29 -9.08
C SER A 439 3.72 18.60 -8.67
N ASN A 440 2.62 19.39 -8.61
CA ASN A 440 1.29 18.84 -8.36
C ASN A 440 0.90 17.78 -9.38
N ALA A 441 1.20 18.01 -10.69
CA ALA A 441 0.96 17.04 -11.75
C ALA A 441 1.71 15.72 -11.51
N PHE A 442 2.97 15.80 -11.08
CA PHE A 442 3.74 14.59 -10.77
C PHE A 442 3.21 13.84 -9.53
N ALA A 443 2.77 14.56 -8.49
CA ALA A 443 2.13 13.94 -7.32
C ALA A 443 0.84 13.21 -7.71
N LEU A 444 -0.01 13.81 -8.55
CA LEU A 444 -1.22 13.19 -9.09
C LEU A 444 -0.89 11.96 -9.94
N TYR A 445 0.07 12.05 -10.86
CA TYR A 445 0.56 10.93 -11.67
C TYR A 445 1.04 9.77 -10.79
N THR A 446 1.81 10.08 -9.73
CA THR A 446 2.35 9.10 -8.80
C THR A 446 1.24 8.37 -8.04
N ALA A 447 0.16 9.07 -7.64
CA ALA A 447 -0.99 8.50 -6.93
C ALA A 447 -2.05 7.89 -7.85
N THR A 448 -1.84 7.85 -9.17
CA THR A 448 -2.78 7.30 -10.16
C THR A 448 -2.07 6.31 -11.09
N ALA A 449 -1.58 6.76 -12.26
CA ALA A 449 -1.01 5.89 -13.29
C ALA A 449 0.25 5.13 -12.80
N ARG A 450 1.19 5.80 -12.11
CA ARG A 450 2.39 5.14 -11.60
C ARG A 450 2.05 4.07 -10.56
N SER A 451 1.13 4.37 -9.63
CA SER A 451 0.67 3.38 -8.65
C SER A 451 -0.04 2.20 -9.32
N ALA A 452 -0.86 2.44 -10.35
CA ALA A 452 -1.49 1.37 -11.12
C ALA A 452 -0.47 0.49 -11.85
N GLU A 453 0.56 1.11 -12.46
CA GLU A 453 1.66 0.40 -13.12
C GLU A 453 2.42 -0.50 -12.14
N MET A 454 2.87 0.05 -11.01
CA MET A 454 3.63 -0.70 -10.00
C MET A 454 2.79 -1.77 -9.28
N ALA A 455 1.48 -1.58 -9.22
CA ALA A 455 0.54 -2.57 -8.71
C ALA A 455 0.17 -3.67 -9.73
N GLY A 456 0.70 -3.62 -10.96
CA GLY A 456 0.41 -4.58 -12.03
C GLY A 456 -1.02 -4.47 -12.61
N ILE A 457 -1.68 -3.32 -12.42
CA ILE A 457 -3.05 -3.04 -12.89
C ILE A 457 -3.15 -1.83 -13.83
N GLY A 458 -2.02 -1.40 -14.42
CA GLY A 458 -1.96 -0.25 -15.32
C GLY A 458 -2.86 -0.39 -16.57
N ASP A 459 -3.07 -1.62 -17.04
CA ASP A 459 -4.01 -1.92 -18.14
C ASP A 459 -5.49 -1.84 -17.69
N VAL A 460 -5.76 -1.79 -16.39
CA VAL A 460 -7.11 -1.83 -15.82
C VAL A 460 -7.58 -0.44 -15.40
N THR A 461 -6.71 0.37 -14.78
CA THR A 461 -7.05 1.66 -14.18
C THR A 461 -5.83 2.59 -14.10
N GLY A 462 -5.97 3.77 -13.50
CA GLY A 462 -4.88 4.72 -13.25
C GLY A 462 -4.79 5.86 -14.26
N THR A 463 -5.34 5.68 -15.46
CA THR A 463 -5.51 6.74 -16.48
C THR A 463 -6.92 6.71 -17.04
N LEU A 464 -7.36 7.83 -17.63
CA LEU A 464 -8.64 7.91 -18.35
C LEU A 464 -8.41 7.55 -19.82
N GLU A 465 -8.58 6.27 -20.14
CA GLU A 465 -8.37 5.73 -21.48
C GLU A 465 -9.46 4.72 -21.83
N LYS A 466 -9.78 4.62 -23.12
CA LYS A 466 -10.71 3.64 -23.66
C LYS A 466 -10.32 2.20 -23.28
N GLY A 467 -11.25 1.44 -22.76
CA GLY A 467 -11.09 0.05 -22.36
C GLY A 467 -10.74 -0.13 -20.88
N LYS A 468 -10.25 0.89 -20.19
CA LYS A 468 -9.98 0.85 -18.75
C LYS A 468 -11.27 0.95 -17.92
N ASP A 469 -11.17 0.56 -16.65
CA ASP A 469 -12.27 0.73 -15.70
C ASP A 469 -12.54 2.22 -15.47
N ALA A 470 -13.81 2.57 -15.37
CA ALA A 470 -14.25 3.92 -15.05
C ALA A 470 -14.10 4.16 -13.54
N ASP A 471 -12.85 4.26 -13.09
CA ASP A 471 -12.48 4.64 -11.73
C ASP A 471 -12.05 6.11 -11.77
N MET A 472 -12.95 7.01 -11.39
CA MET A 472 -12.79 8.46 -11.59
C MET A 472 -13.27 9.24 -10.37
N ILE A 473 -12.71 10.44 -10.19
CA ILE A 473 -13.18 11.42 -9.20
C ILE A 473 -13.41 12.78 -9.87
N VAL A 474 -14.30 13.56 -9.27
CA VAL A 474 -14.59 14.93 -9.72
C VAL A 474 -14.32 15.89 -8.57
N THR A 475 -13.51 16.92 -8.83
CA THR A 475 -13.21 18.02 -7.91
C THR A 475 -13.73 19.34 -8.45
N LYS A 476 -14.06 20.29 -7.57
CA LYS A 476 -14.54 21.60 -7.97
C LYS A 476 -13.40 22.47 -8.48
N GLU A 477 -12.30 22.53 -7.72
CA GLU A 477 -11.11 23.28 -8.07
C GLU A 477 -10.09 22.39 -8.83
N ASN A 478 -9.11 23.03 -9.48
CA ASN A 478 -8.06 22.36 -10.23
C ASN A 478 -6.99 21.78 -9.29
N PRO A 479 -6.84 20.46 -9.19
CA PRO A 479 -5.79 19.87 -8.36
C PRO A 479 -4.37 20.07 -8.93
N LEU A 480 -4.22 20.51 -10.18
CA LEU A 480 -2.91 20.93 -10.72
C LEU A 480 -2.46 22.27 -10.15
N ASP A 481 -3.39 23.13 -9.75
CA ASP A 481 -3.08 24.43 -9.13
C ASP A 481 -2.86 24.27 -7.62
N ASP A 482 -3.74 23.50 -6.94
CA ASP A 482 -3.62 23.21 -5.51
C ASP A 482 -4.18 21.81 -5.19
N LEU A 483 -3.31 20.93 -4.68
CA LEU A 483 -3.69 19.57 -4.27
C LEU A 483 -4.76 19.53 -3.16
N LYS A 484 -5.00 20.65 -2.45
CA LYS A 484 -6.10 20.78 -1.49
C LYS A 484 -7.48 20.64 -2.14
N ALA A 485 -7.61 20.82 -3.46
CA ALA A 485 -8.80 20.52 -4.22
C ALA A 485 -9.31 19.08 -4.00
N LEU A 486 -8.39 18.13 -3.74
CA LEU A 486 -8.70 16.74 -3.46
C LEU A 486 -9.33 16.49 -2.07
N ARG A 487 -9.26 17.48 -1.17
CA ARG A 487 -9.89 17.39 0.16
C ARG A 487 -11.42 17.20 0.07
N HIS A 488 -12.03 17.73 -0.99
CA HIS A 488 -13.47 17.70 -1.25
C HIS A 488 -13.75 17.14 -2.64
N VAL A 489 -14.15 15.88 -2.68
CA VAL A 489 -14.53 15.21 -3.92
C VAL A 489 -16.04 15.32 -4.10
N ASP A 490 -16.49 15.85 -5.24
CA ASP A 490 -17.92 16.05 -5.54
C ASP A 490 -18.59 14.79 -6.08
N MET A 491 -17.83 13.97 -6.82
CA MET A 491 -18.31 12.69 -7.34
C MET A 491 -17.20 11.66 -7.28
N VAL A 492 -17.57 10.41 -7.04
CA VAL A 492 -16.71 9.24 -7.18
C VAL A 492 -17.38 8.28 -8.15
N VAL A 493 -16.65 7.80 -9.13
CA VAL A 493 -17.06 6.71 -10.01
C VAL A 493 -16.10 5.56 -9.73
N ALA A 494 -16.63 4.40 -9.36
CA ALA A 494 -15.83 3.22 -9.08
C ALA A 494 -16.54 1.98 -9.61
N SER A 495 -15.87 1.20 -10.43
CA SER A 495 -16.44 0.01 -11.06
C SER A 495 -17.79 0.33 -11.74
N GLY A 496 -17.90 1.49 -12.38
CA GLY A 496 -19.09 1.96 -13.10
C GLY A 496 -20.24 2.47 -12.23
N ARG A 497 -20.03 2.63 -10.92
CA ARG A 497 -21.03 3.20 -10.01
C ARG A 497 -20.74 4.67 -9.77
N LEU A 498 -21.68 5.53 -10.13
CA LEU A 498 -21.62 6.95 -9.85
C LEU A 498 -22.14 7.24 -8.43
N ILE A 499 -21.29 7.82 -7.60
CA ILE A 499 -21.60 8.30 -6.26
C ILE A 499 -21.52 9.81 -6.29
N ARG A 500 -22.68 10.49 -6.14
CA ARG A 500 -22.77 11.94 -6.09
C ARG A 500 -22.69 12.42 -4.64
N ASN A 501 -21.98 13.51 -4.39
CA ASN A 501 -21.83 14.12 -3.06
C ASN A 501 -21.43 13.09 -1.99
N PRO A 502 -20.29 12.38 -2.16
CA PRO A 502 -19.83 11.38 -1.21
C PRO A 502 -19.68 12.03 0.18
N ARG A 503 -20.14 11.32 1.22
CA ARG A 503 -20.11 11.84 2.59
C ARG A 503 -19.44 10.86 3.54
N PHE A 504 -18.63 11.40 4.45
CA PHE A 504 -18.01 10.68 5.55
C PHE A 504 -17.80 11.64 6.74
N LYS A 505 -17.60 11.06 7.92
CA LYS A 505 -17.37 11.84 9.13
C LYS A 505 -15.90 12.19 9.26
N ARG A 506 -15.58 13.49 9.30
CA ARG A 506 -14.24 13.99 9.61
C ARG A 506 -14.01 14.06 11.12
N ARG A 507 -12.75 14.04 11.53
CA ARG A 507 -12.32 14.19 12.91
C ARG A 507 -11.71 15.58 13.09
N GLU A 508 -12.46 16.49 13.68
CA GLU A 508 -12.05 17.89 13.86
C GLU A 508 -10.66 18.03 14.51
N GLN A 509 -10.38 17.23 15.53
CA GLN A 509 -9.06 17.25 16.19
C GLN A 509 -7.94 16.89 15.24
N VAL A 510 -8.13 15.88 14.37
CA VAL A 510 -7.11 15.45 13.39
C VAL A 510 -6.93 16.52 12.32
N GLU A 511 -8.04 17.03 11.78
CA GLU A 511 -8.03 18.11 10.80
C GLU A 511 -7.29 19.34 11.31
N ALA A 512 -7.63 19.81 12.54
CA ALA A 512 -7.04 21.00 13.14
C ALA A 512 -5.52 20.90 13.35
N GLU A 513 -5.01 19.72 13.72
CA GLU A 513 -3.58 19.52 13.91
C GLU A 513 -2.84 19.38 12.57
N LEU A 514 -3.35 18.56 11.65
CA LEU A 514 -2.70 18.33 10.36
C LEU A 514 -2.75 19.57 9.45
N ASP A 515 -3.78 20.41 9.55
CA ASP A 515 -3.91 21.65 8.77
C ASP A 515 -2.82 22.67 9.05
N LYS A 516 -2.15 22.60 10.21
CA LYS A 516 -1.00 23.44 10.54
C LYS A 516 0.22 23.20 9.62
N PHE A 517 0.23 22.10 8.90
CA PHE A 517 1.33 21.67 8.02
C PHE A 517 1.00 21.75 6.52
N LEU A 518 -0.10 22.42 6.18
CA LEU A 518 -0.49 22.70 4.79
C LEU A 518 0.12 24.00 4.25
#